data_562e57240621e09baeae7f5de53b7ff3
#
_entry.id   562e57240621e09baeae7f5de53b7ff3
#
_cell.length_a   1.000
_cell.length_b   1.000
_cell.length_c   1.000
_cell.angle_alpha   90.00
_cell.angle_beta   90.00
_cell.angle_gamma   90.00
#
_symmetry.space_group_name_H-M   'P 1'
#
loop_
_entity.id
_entity.type
_entity.pdbx_description
1 polymer ?
#
loop_
_entity_poly.entity_id
_entity_poly.type
_entity_poly.pdbx_seq_one_letter_code
_entity_poly.pdbx_strand_id
1 'polypeptide(L)'
;MTTQALFREDAYLTRCDAIVQAVGDDGIRLDRTVFYPLGGGQAGDTGTLTLPDGSTIGIADTRKARFDGATPDDALHVPAPGQEARVATLVPGTRVVAEIDWLRRYRHMRLHTAAHLMCAVLPYAVDGCSVTADYVRLDFAT
;
A
#
# COMPACT_ATOMS: atom_id res chain seq x y z
N MET A 1 0.82 -4.97 -18.37
CA MET A 1 2.13 -4.82 -17.71
C MET A 1 1.96 -4.94 -16.20
N THR A 2 2.88 -5.64 -15.57
CA THR A 2 2.87 -5.87 -14.12
C THR A 2 3.57 -4.72 -13.42
N THR A 3 3.05 -4.31 -12.26
CA THR A 3 3.71 -3.32 -11.41
C THR A 3 4.97 -3.90 -10.78
N GLN A 4 6.08 -3.18 -10.85
CA GLN A 4 7.28 -3.56 -10.12
C GLN A 4 7.12 -3.21 -8.65
N ALA A 5 7.17 -4.22 -7.80
CA ALA A 5 6.95 -4.06 -6.36
C ALA A 5 8.26 -3.73 -5.65
N LEU A 6 8.63 -2.45 -5.61
CA LEU A 6 9.88 -2.00 -4.98
C LEU A 6 9.90 -2.27 -3.48
N PHE A 7 8.73 -2.33 -2.84
CA PHE A 7 8.64 -2.65 -1.41
C PHE A 7 9.13 -4.09 -1.10
N ARG A 8 9.17 -4.98 -2.09
CA ARG A 8 9.73 -6.33 -1.91
C ARG A 8 11.24 -6.35 -2.07
N GLU A 9 11.79 -5.42 -2.85
CA GLU A 9 13.23 -5.30 -3.04
C GLU A 9 13.89 -4.61 -1.85
N ASP A 10 13.23 -3.56 -1.31
CA ASP A 10 13.71 -2.81 -0.16
C ASP A 10 12.52 -2.28 0.66
N ALA A 11 12.25 -2.91 1.80
CA ALA A 11 11.15 -2.53 2.69
C ALA A 11 11.34 -1.14 3.33
N TYR A 12 12.54 -0.59 3.28
CA TYR A 12 12.85 0.74 3.83
C TYR A 12 12.82 1.85 2.78
N LEU A 13 12.55 1.51 1.53
CA LEU A 13 12.42 2.50 0.47
C LEU A 13 11.08 3.25 0.66
N THR A 14 11.17 4.58 0.80
CA THR A 14 9.98 5.41 1.14
C THR A 14 9.44 6.17 -0.06
N ARG A 15 10.20 6.24 -1.17
CA ARG A 15 9.92 7.13 -2.29
C ARG A 15 10.47 6.54 -3.58
N CYS A 16 9.73 6.72 -4.68
CA CYS A 16 10.23 6.36 -6.01
C CYS A 16 9.57 7.22 -7.08
N ASP A 17 10.26 7.35 -8.22
CA ASP A 17 9.65 7.87 -9.44
C ASP A 17 8.84 6.75 -10.09
N ALA A 18 7.66 7.07 -10.60
CA ALA A 18 6.79 6.10 -11.25
C ALA A 18 6.05 6.73 -12.42
N ILE A 19 5.49 5.88 -13.27
CA ILE A 19 4.67 6.30 -14.41
C ILE A 19 3.29 5.70 -14.26
N VAL A 20 2.26 6.53 -14.42
CA VAL A 20 0.87 6.09 -14.37
C VAL A 20 0.59 5.12 -15.51
N GLN A 21 0.14 3.90 -15.20
CA GLN A 21 -0.26 2.89 -16.19
C GLN A 21 -1.73 2.99 -16.53
N ALA A 22 -2.57 3.22 -15.52
CA ALA A 22 -4.02 3.29 -15.68
C ALA A 22 -4.64 4.07 -14.54
N VAL A 23 -5.77 4.71 -14.83
CA VAL A 23 -6.59 5.43 -13.87
C VAL A 23 -8.03 4.95 -14.05
N GLY A 24 -8.66 4.49 -12.98
CA GLY A 24 -10.03 4.02 -12.98
C GLY A 24 -10.79 4.52 -11.76
N ASP A 25 -12.06 4.19 -11.68
CA ASP A 25 -12.93 4.57 -10.55
C ASP A 25 -12.44 3.94 -9.23
N ASP A 26 -11.73 2.83 -9.32
CA ASP A 26 -11.22 2.08 -8.17
C ASP A 26 -9.82 2.54 -7.72
N GLY A 27 -9.11 3.32 -8.52
CA GLY A 27 -7.81 3.86 -8.13
C GLY A 27 -6.82 3.99 -9.28
N ILE A 28 -5.55 4.15 -8.92
CA ILE A 28 -4.45 4.46 -9.83
C ILE A 28 -3.45 3.30 -9.82
N ARG A 29 -3.07 2.82 -11.01
CA ARG A 29 -2.00 1.83 -11.17
C ARG A 29 -0.73 2.50 -11.69
N LEU A 30 0.41 2.13 -11.12
CA LEU A 30 1.73 2.64 -11.49
C LEU A 30 2.59 1.52 -12.05
N ASP A 31 3.61 1.86 -12.85
CA ASP A 31 4.56 0.88 -13.39
C ASP A 31 5.45 0.28 -12.30
N ARG A 32 5.68 1.03 -11.23
CA ARG A 32 6.38 0.57 -10.04
C ARG A 32 5.90 1.35 -8.83
N THR A 33 6.07 0.78 -7.64
CA THR A 33 5.55 1.41 -6.43
C THR A 33 6.33 0.99 -5.19
N VAL A 34 6.42 1.93 -4.25
CA VAL A 34 6.89 1.66 -2.88
C VAL A 34 5.71 1.38 -1.93
N PHE A 35 4.47 1.50 -2.40
CA PHE A 35 3.27 1.29 -1.60
C PHE A 35 2.97 -0.19 -1.44
N TYR A 36 2.94 -0.67 -0.20
CA TYR A 36 2.58 -2.05 0.11
C TYR A 36 1.05 -2.21 0.05
N PRO A 37 0.54 -3.13 -0.77
CA PRO A 37 -0.90 -3.37 -0.82
C PRO A 37 -1.38 -4.19 0.37
N LEU A 38 -2.61 -3.93 0.82
CA LEU A 38 -3.24 -4.68 1.90
C LEU A 38 -3.12 -6.19 1.67
N GLY A 39 -2.60 -6.88 2.65
CA GLY A 39 -2.45 -8.34 2.61
C GLY A 39 -1.59 -8.86 3.76
N GLY A 40 -1.63 -10.18 3.99
CA GLY A 40 -0.85 -10.82 5.03
C GLY A 40 -1.12 -10.29 6.44
N GLY A 41 -2.29 -9.73 6.71
CA GLY A 41 -2.64 -9.12 7.98
C GLY A 41 -2.11 -7.69 8.16
N GLN A 42 -1.39 -7.14 7.19
CA GLN A 42 -0.89 -5.77 7.24
C GLN A 42 -1.75 -4.86 6.36
N ALA A 43 -2.14 -3.69 6.89
CA ALA A 43 -2.91 -2.70 6.15
C ALA A 43 -2.08 -2.12 4.99
N GLY A 44 -2.77 -1.67 3.93
CA GLY A 44 -2.13 -1.01 2.81
C GLY A 44 -1.51 0.32 3.21
N ASP A 45 -0.44 0.72 2.52
CA ASP A 45 0.22 1.99 2.79
C ASP A 45 -0.64 3.18 2.38
N THR A 46 -0.40 4.29 3.04
CA THR A 46 -0.90 5.61 2.67
C THR A 46 0.27 6.52 2.31
N GLY A 47 -0.02 7.62 1.65
CA GLY A 47 1.02 8.58 1.26
C GLY A 47 0.52 9.55 0.21
N THR A 48 1.40 9.95 -0.69
CA THR A 48 1.11 10.93 -1.73
C THR A 48 1.72 10.55 -3.07
N LEU A 49 1.07 11.00 -4.15
CA LEU A 49 1.65 11.07 -5.49
C LEU A 49 1.84 12.53 -5.82
N THR A 50 3.07 12.94 -6.15
CA THR A 50 3.37 14.30 -6.57
C THR A 50 3.39 14.37 -8.10
N LEU A 51 2.59 15.26 -8.67
CA LEU A 51 2.45 15.45 -10.10
C LEU A 51 3.56 16.37 -10.65
N PRO A 52 3.77 16.41 -11.98
CA PRO A 52 4.81 17.27 -12.58
C PRO A 52 4.65 18.75 -12.27
N ASP A 53 3.44 19.23 -12.04
CA ASP A 53 3.16 20.65 -11.69
C ASP A 53 3.38 20.96 -10.20
N GLY A 54 3.81 19.96 -9.42
CA GLY A 54 4.05 20.10 -7.98
C GLY A 54 2.83 19.86 -7.10
N SER A 55 1.64 19.68 -7.69
CA SER A 55 0.45 19.31 -6.90
C SER A 55 0.55 17.86 -6.43
N THR A 56 -0.20 17.53 -5.38
CA THR A 56 -0.17 16.20 -4.79
C THR A 56 -1.55 15.58 -4.75
N ILE A 57 -1.60 14.25 -4.85
CA ILE A 57 -2.80 13.45 -4.63
C ILE A 57 -2.55 12.61 -3.38
N GLY A 58 -3.39 12.78 -2.36
CA GLY A 58 -3.33 11.94 -1.18
C GLY A 58 -3.82 10.53 -1.48
N ILE A 59 -3.10 9.53 -1.02
CA ILE A 59 -3.46 8.12 -1.16
C ILE A 59 -3.90 7.60 0.21
N ALA A 60 -5.16 7.20 0.30
CA ALA A 60 -5.77 6.77 1.56
C ALA A 60 -5.60 5.28 1.83
N ASP A 61 -5.33 4.49 0.79
CA ASP A 61 -5.17 3.05 0.93
C ASP A 61 -4.45 2.49 -0.29
N THR A 62 -3.88 1.32 -0.16
CA THR A 62 -3.29 0.56 -1.27
C THR A 62 -3.81 -0.86 -1.20
N ARG A 63 -4.37 -1.35 -2.29
CA ARG A 63 -4.98 -2.66 -2.39
C ARG A 63 -4.38 -3.45 -3.55
N LYS A 64 -4.59 -4.75 -3.56
CA LYS A 64 -4.23 -5.57 -4.73
C LYS A 64 -5.19 -5.26 -5.88
N ALA A 65 -4.63 -4.95 -7.05
CA ALA A 65 -5.41 -4.69 -8.24
C ALA A 65 -6.09 -5.99 -8.72
N ARG A 66 -7.28 -5.85 -9.28
CA ARG A 66 -8.07 -6.98 -9.81
C ARG A 66 -8.40 -6.70 -11.26
N PHE A 67 -7.73 -7.42 -12.17
CA PHE A 67 -7.99 -7.41 -13.60
C PHE A 67 -7.43 -8.69 -14.20
N ASP A 68 -7.80 -9.01 -15.43
CA ASP A 68 -7.29 -10.20 -16.11
C ASP A 68 -5.78 -10.12 -16.25
N GLY A 69 -5.07 -11.11 -15.72
CA GLY A 69 -3.60 -11.14 -15.73
C GLY A 69 -2.94 -10.40 -14.56
N ALA A 70 -3.72 -9.88 -13.60
CA ALA A 70 -3.15 -9.22 -12.43
C ALA A 70 -2.36 -10.20 -11.57
N THR A 71 -1.23 -9.72 -11.03
CA THR A 71 -0.38 -10.47 -10.09
C THR A 71 -0.53 -9.90 -8.68
N PRO A 72 -0.08 -10.60 -7.62
CA PRO A 72 -0.10 -10.05 -6.26
C PRO A 72 0.71 -8.76 -6.10
N ASP A 73 1.61 -8.46 -7.03
CA ASP A 73 2.43 -7.25 -6.99
C ASP A 73 1.75 -6.05 -7.66
N ASP A 74 0.68 -6.27 -8.42
CA ASP A 74 -0.07 -5.19 -9.02
C ASP A 74 -0.88 -4.47 -7.93
N ALA A 75 -0.46 -3.25 -7.63
CA ALA A 75 -1.04 -2.44 -6.57
C ALA A 75 -1.97 -1.39 -7.13
N LEU A 76 -3.10 -1.19 -6.44
CA LEU A 76 -4.08 -0.17 -6.74
C LEU A 76 -4.00 0.89 -5.65
N HIS A 77 -3.64 2.12 -6.03
CA HIS A 77 -3.51 3.25 -5.12
C HIS A 77 -4.85 3.97 -5.06
N VAL A 78 -5.48 3.99 -3.89
CA VAL A 78 -6.83 4.54 -3.69
C VAL A 78 -6.71 5.98 -3.24
N PRO A 79 -7.14 6.96 -4.08
CA PRO A 79 -7.08 8.37 -3.69
C PRO A 79 -7.95 8.68 -2.47
N ALA A 80 -7.50 9.62 -1.65
CA ALA A 80 -8.28 10.11 -0.54
C ALA A 80 -9.52 10.87 -1.05
N PRO A 81 -10.61 10.95 -0.25
CA PRO A 81 -11.77 11.75 -0.61
C PRO A 81 -11.39 13.20 -0.92
N GLY A 82 -12.04 13.79 -1.94
CA GLY A 82 -11.77 15.17 -2.35
C GLY A 82 -10.66 15.33 -3.38
N GLN A 83 -10.08 14.23 -3.88
CA GLN A 83 -8.98 14.26 -4.86
C GLN A 83 -9.46 14.10 -6.31
N GLU A 84 -10.76 13.99 -6.55
CA GLU A 84 -11.33 13.63 -7.85
C GLU A 84 -10.90 14.58 -8.97
N ALA A 85 -10.82 15.88 -8.70
CA ALA A 85 -10.42 16.88 -9.70
C ALA A 85 -8.98 16.67 -10.17
N ARG A 86 -8.07 16.32 -9.25
CA ARG A 86 -6.67 16.08 -9.58
C ARG A 86 -6.49 14.72 -10.26
N VAL A 87 -7.20 13.71 -9.78
CA VAL A 87 -7.18 12.38 -10.40
C VAL A 87 -7.64 12.44 -11.84
N ALA A 88 -8.65 13.27 -12.13
CA ALA A 88 -9.17 13.47 -13.50
C ALA A 88 -8.13 14.05 -14.47
N THR A 89 -7.06 14.69 -13.98
CA THR A 89 -5.97 15.20 -14.81
C THR A 89 -4.92 14.15 -15.17
N LEU A 90 -4.95 13.01 -14.50
CA LEU A 90 -3.99 11.93 -14.75
C LEU A 90 -4.35 11.18 -16.02
N VAL A 91 -3.34 10.90 -16.81
CA VAL A 91 -3.46 10.04 -18.00
C VAL A 91 -2.33 9.00 -17.97
N PRO A 92 -2.49 7.84 -18.63
CA PRO A 92 -1.40 6.88 -18.75
C PRO A 92 -0.16 7.56 -19.36
N GLY A 93 1.00 7.32 -18.78
CA GLY A 93 2.26 7.96 -19.17
C GLY A 93 2.65 9.16 -18.32
N THR A 94 1.78 9.66 -17.45
CA THR A 94 2.11 10.76 -16.53
C THR A 94 3.17 10.30 -15.53
N ARG A 95 4.23 11.10 -15.36
CA ARG A 95 5.25 10.86 -14.35
C ARG A 95 4.79 11.40 -13.01
N VAL A 96 4.97 10.61 -11.96
CA VAL A 96 4.65 11.00 -10.59
C VAL A 96 5.78 10.57 -9.66
N VAL A 97 5.86 11.22 -8.50
CA VAL A 97 6.73 10.76 -7.41
C VAL A 97 5.83 10.14 -6.35
N ALA A 98 6.01 8.85 -6.11
CA ALA A 98 5.26 8.11 -5.10
C ALA A 98 6.04 8.14 -3.79
N GLU A 99 5.39 8.56 -2.71
CA GLU A 99 5.99 8.63 -1.38
C GLU A 99 5.00 8.11 -0.35
N ILE A 100 5.46 7.15 0.48
CA ILE A 100 4.62 6.57 1.53
C ILE A 100 4.70 7.36 2.83
N ASP A 101 3.69 7.20 3.68
CA ASP A 101 3.76 7.59 5.09
C ASP A 101 4.62 6.56 5.83
N TRP A 102 5.92 6.86 5.96
CA TRP A 102 6.90 5.95 6.52
C TRP A 102 6.64 5.64 7.99
N LEU A 103 6.24 6.63 8.79
CA LEU A 103 5.95 6.38 10.20
C LEU A 103 4.84 5.36 10.37
N ARG A 104 3.80 5.47 9.55
CA ARG A 104 2.68 4.53 9.58
C ARG A 104 3.11 3.12 9.18
N ARG A 105 3.89 2.99 8.10
CA ARG A 105 4.42 1.68 7.67
C ARG A 105 5.33 1.09 8.74
N TYR A 106 6.21 1.88 9.30
CA TYR A 106 7.14 1.43 10.33
C TYR A 106 6.39 0.88 11.55
N ARG A 107 5.33 1.55 11.99
CA ARG A 107 4.46 1.06 13.05
C ARG A 107 3.80 -0.26 12.68
N HIS A 108 3.27 -0.38 11.46
CA HIS A 108 2.68 -1.63 10.98
C HIS A 108 3.69 -2.78 10.98
N MET A 109 4.91 -2.52 10.51
CA MET A 109 5.97 -3.53 10.48
C MET A 109 6.34 -3.98 11.89
N ARG A 110 6.46 -3.06 12.83
CA ARG A 110 6.76 -3.38 14.23
C ARG A 110 5.64 -4.18 14.87
N LEU A 111 4.40 -3.78 14.68
CA LEU A 111 3.24 -4.49 15.23
C LEU A 111 3.09 -5.88 14.60
N HIS A 112 3.34 -6.01 13.31
CA HIS A 112 3.31 -7.29 12.62
C HIS A 112 4.36 -8.24 13.20
N THR A 113 5.58 -7.76 13.41
CA THR A 113 6.66 -8.53 14.04
C THR A 113 6.29 -8.93 15.47
N ALA A 114 5.73 -8.01 16.25
CA ALA A 114 5.27 -8.29 17.61
C ALA A 114 4.18 -9.37 17.62
N ALA A 115 3.24 -9.33 16.68
CA ALA A 115 2.19 -10.33 16.56
C ALA A 115 2.78 -11.72 16.28
N HIS A 116 3.76 -11.84 15.38
CA HIS A 116 4.42 -13.09 15.09
C HIS A 116 5.20 -13.64 16.30
N LEU A 117 5.89 -12.77 17.04
CA LEU A 117 6.59 -13.16 18.26
C LEU A 117 5.61 -13.65 19.32
N MET A 118 4.47 -12.99 19.50
CA MET A 118 3.43 -13.44 20.43
C MET A 118 2.87 -14.80 20.04
N CYS A 119 2.63 -15.04 18.76
CA CYS A 119 2.16 -16.33 18.25
C CYS A 119 3.17 -17.44 18.55
N ALA A 120 4.48 -17.14 18.52
CA ALA A 120 5.52 -18.12 18.76
C ALA A 120 5.64 -18.51 20.25
N VAL A 121 5.26 -17.63 21.18
CA VAL A 121 5.43 -17.87 22.63
C VAL A 121 4.13 -18.26 23.35
N LEU A 122 2.96 -18.05 22.74
CA LEU A 122 1.67 -18.40 23.35
C LEU A 122 1.31 -19.86 23.04
N PRO A 123 0.71 -20.57 24.00
CA PRO A 123 0.37 -21.99 23.82
C PRO A 123 -0.91 -22.23 23.02
N TYR A 124 -1.55 -21.19 22.52
CA TYR A 124 -2.81 -21.28 21.78
C TYR A 124 -2.60 -21.03 20.30
N ALA A 125 -3.39 -21.73 19.47
CA ALA A 125 -3.41 -21.45 18.04
C ALA A 125 -4.06 -20.09 17.79
N VAL A 126 -3.54 -19.33 16.82
CA VAL A 126 -4.09 -18.04 16.42
C VAL A 126 -5.02 -18.25 15.24
N ASP A 127 -6.32 -17.89 15.40
CA ASP A 127 -7.32 -18.00 14.33
C ASP A 127 -7.27 -16.81 13.37
N GLY A 128 -6.82 -15.66 13.83
CA GLY A 128 -6.73 -14.48 13.01
C GLY A 128 -5.77 -13.46 13.57
N CYS A 129 -5.29 -12.58 12.69
CA CYS A 129 -4.39 -11.50 13.05
C CYS A 129 -4.74 -10.25 12.26
N SER A 130 -4.86 -9.13 12.94
CA SER A 130 -5.07 -7.83 12.31
C SER A 130 -4.07 -6.82 12.87
N VAL A 131 -3.38 -6.12 11.98
CA VAL A 131 -2.35 -5.16 12.33
C VAL A 131 -2.74 -3.78 11.79
N THR A 132 -2.83 -2.80 12.68
CA THR A 132 -3.05 -1.40 12.32
C THR A 132 -1.90 -0.55 12.87
N ALA A 133 -1.91 0.76 12.59
CA ALA A 133 -0.90 1.67 13.11
C ALA A 133 -0.95 1.80 14.64
N ASP A 134 -2.09 1.51 15.26
CA ASP A 134 -2.33 1.75 16.68
C ASP A 134 -2.40 0.48 17.52
N TYR A 135 -2.73 -0.68 16.92
CA TYR A 135 -2.90 -1.91 17.69
C TYR A 135 -2.71 -3.17 16.84
N VAL A 136 -2.48 -4.27 17.56
CA VAL A 136 -2.48 -5.62 16.99
C VAL A 136 -3.65 -6.38 17.58
N ARG A 137 -4.41 -7.06 16.72
CA ARG A 137 -5.49 -7.94 17.13
C ARG A 137 -5.13 -9.37 16.81
N LEU A 138 -5.25 -10.24 17.81
CA LEU A 138 -5.03 -11.68 17.69
C LEU A 138 -6.27 -12.41 18.16
N ASP A 139 -6.74 -13.38 17.38
CA ASP A 139 -7.87 -14.25 17.71
C ASP A 139 -7.34 -15.65 17.94
N PHE A 140 -7.69 -16.25 19.07
CA PHE A 140 -7.19 -17.56 19.48
C PHE A 140 -8.28 -18.61 19.48
N ALA A 141 -7.92 -19.84 19.08
CA ALA A 141 -8.74 -21.02 19.29
C ALA A 141 -8.58 -21.47 20.73
N THR A 142 -9.66 -21.47 21.50
CA THR A 142 -9.65 -21.87 22.92
C THR A 142 -10.59 -23.06 23.19
#